data_eabbc01fa3b95aa2bf8c36f7e9fb9c57
#
_entry.id   eabbc01fa3b95aa2bf8c36f7e9fb9c57
#
_cell.length_a   1.000
_cell.length_b   1.000
_cell.length_c   1.000
_cell.angle_alpha   90.00
_cell.angle_beta   90.00
_cell.angle_gamma   90.00
#
_symmetry.space_group_name_H-M   'P 1'
#
loop_
_entity.id
_entity.type
_entity.pdbx_description
1 polymer ?
#
loop_
_entity_poly.entity_id
_entity_poly.type
_entity_poly.pdbx_seq_one_letter_code
_entity_poly.pdbx_strand_id
1 'polypeptide(L)'
;MMLPELLERKNMTLYQLSKISGVPYTTVNDIYHGRTSLDKCTAETVYKLSKAVDLSMEALLSPYFQKRISFELYKSNVCHRLKELGDIKFIMETLKNDDINKLFKRKWYPESLYLLAMLDYLSRENKIPLCTKYEPLRSMKLQETLYPTSVLAMAMTCKSAKIKADIRDQSIPEFLRHNIVENEVRNVI
;
A
#
# COMPACT_ATOMS: atom_id res chain seq x y z
N MET A 1 5.56 -5.16 -8.79
CA MET A 1 6.96 -5.00 -8.33
C MET A 1 7.64 -4.03 -9.28
N MET A 2 8.18 -2.91 -8.76
CA MET A 2 8.84 -1.89 -9.58
C MET A 2 10.21 -2.37 -10.05
N LEU A 3 10.78 -1.75 -11.09
CA LEU A 3 12.07 -2.18 -11.65
C LEU A 3 13.21 -2.26 -10.63
N PRO A 4 13.39 -1.32 -9.68
CA PRO A 4 14.43 -1.43 -8.65
C PRO A 4 14.32 -2.70 -7.80
N GLU A 5 13.12 -3.00 -7.29
CA GLU A 5 12.86 -4.20 -6.48
C GLU A 5 13.10 -5.50 -7.25
N LEU A 6 12.80 -5.47 -8.56
CA LEU A 6 13.01 -6.61 -9.44
C LEU A 6 14.51 -6.90 -9.64
N LEU A 7 15.33 -5.87 -9.84
CA LEU A 7 16.77 -5.99 -10.00
C LEU A 7 17.45 -6.47 -8.72
N GLU A 8 17.05 -5.94 -7.57
CA GLU A 8 17.52 -6.40 -6.25
C GLU A 8 17.25 -7.90 -6.07
N ARG A 9 16.02 -8.33 -6.37
CA ARG A 9 15.64 -9.76 -6.25
C ARG A 9 16.41 -10.67 -7.17
N LYS A 10 16.78 -10.17 -8.35
CA LYS A 10 17.55 -10.94 -9.36
C LYS A 10 19.06 -10.77 -9.21
N ASN A 11 19.54 -10.01 -8.22
CA ASN A 11 20.96 -9.62 -8.06
C ASN A 11 21.56 -9.09 -9.37
N MET A 12 20.77 -8.30 -10.11
CA MET A 12 21.16 -7.76 -11.41
C MET A 12 21.49 -6.29 -11.31
N THR A 13 22.63 -5.87 -11.85
CA THR A 13 23.02 -4.45 -11.91
C THR A 13 22.37 -3.75 -13.12
N LEU A 14 22.28 -2.40 -13.07
CA LEU A 14 21.79 -1.59 -14.20
C LEU A 14 22.63 -1.83 -15.48
N TYR A 15 23.91 -1.99 -15.32
CA TYR A 15 24.82 -2.26 -16.44
C TYR A 15 24.55 -3.64 -17.08
N GLN A 16 24.35 -4.66 -16.27
CA GLN A 16 23.97 -6.00 -16.76
C GLN A 16 22.63 -5.96 -17.47
N LEU A 17 21.63 -5.27 -16.90
CA LEU A 17 20.32 -5.13 -17.53
C LEU A 17 20.44 -4.42 -18.89
N SER A 18 21.20 -3.35 -18.98
CA SER A 18 21.46 -2.63 -20.24
C SER A 18 22.10 -3.54 -21.30
N LYS A 19 23.13 -4.30 -20.90
CA LYS A 19 23.80 -5.24 -21.82
C LYS A 19 22.90 -6.37 -22.30
N ILE A 20 22.15 -6.99 -21.40
CA ILE A 20 21.29 -8.15 -21.73
C ILE A 20 20.08 -7.69 -22.57
N SER A 21 19.48 -6.56 -22.22
CA SER A 21 18.31 -6.05 -22.94
C SER A 21 18.64 -5.33 -24.25
N GLY A 22 19.89 -4.85 -24.41
CA GLY A 22 20.24 -3.96 -25.52
C GLY A 22 19.62 -2.57 -25.43
N VAL A 23 19.04 -2.20 -24.27
CA VAL A 23 18.51 -0.86 -24.02
C VAL A 23 19.66 0.03 -23.50
N PRO A 24 19.80 1.29 -24.02
CA PRO A 24 20.85 2.19 -23.56
C PRO A 24 20.89 2.34 -22.04
N TYR A 25 22.09 2.35 -21.47
CA TYR A 25 22.28 2.50 -20.02
C TYR A 25 21.60 3.74 -19.44
N THR A 26 21.64 4.86 -20.15
CA THR A 26 20.97 6.10 -19.75
C THR A 26 19.47 5.89 -19.58
N THR A 27 18.82 5.21 -20.52
CA THR A 27 17.39 4.89 -20.48
C THR A 27 17.06 3.98 -19.29
N VAL A 28 17.86 2.93 -19.08
CA VAL A 28 17.71 2.01 -17.94
C VAL A 28 17.87 2.75 -16.62
N ASN A 29 18.87 3.63 -16.52
CA ASN A 29 19.14 4.44 -15.35
C ASN A 29 18.02 5.44 -15.04
N ASP A 30 17.45 6.07 -16.08
CA ASP A 30 16.32 7.00 -15.91
C ASP A 30 15.04 6.28 -15.46
N ILE A 31 14.79 5.09 -15.97
CA ILE A 31 13.66 4.26 -15.51
C ILE A 31 13.88 3.82 -14.05
N TYR A 32 15.08 3.37 -13.70
CA TYR A 32 15.42 2.92 -12.36
C TYR A 32 15.23 4.03 -11.30
N HIS A 33 15.66 5.24 -11.60
CA HIS A 33 15.53 6.40 -10.71
C HIS A 33 14.17 7.12 -10.82
N GLY A 34 13.24 6.60 -11.65
CA GLY A 34 11.89 7.17 -11.80
C GLY A 34 11.84 8.50 -12.56
N ARG A 35 12.90 8.88 -13.28
CA ARG A 35 12.91 10.05 -14.17
C ARG A 35 12.07 9.82 -15.42
N THR A 36 12.04 8.58 -15.88
CA THR A 36 11.17 8.11 -16.95
C THR A 36 10.32 6.96 -16.41
N SER A 37 9.01 7.04 -16.61
CA SER A 37 8.11 5.95 -16.23
C SER A 37 8.08 4.88 -17.32
N LEU A 38 8.15 3.60 -16.92
CA LEU A 38 8.22 2.48 -17.86
C LEU A 38 6.99 2.37 -18.78
N ASP A 39 5.82 2.76 -18.29
CA ASP A 39 4.58 2.80 -19.08
C ASP A 39 4.57 3.89 -20.17
N LYS A 40 5.52 4.82 -20.12
CA LYS A 40 5.74 5.85 -21.15
C LYS A 40 6.86 5.51 -22.14
N CYS A 41 7.52 4.38 -21.96
CA CYS A 41 8.54 3.91 -22.86
C CYS A 41 7.90 3.29 -24.13
N THR A 42 8.68 3.19 -25.21
CA THR A 42 8.24 2.49 -26.40
C THR A 42 7.99 1.02 -26.12
N ALA A 43 7.06 0.39 -26.83
CA ALA A 43 6.78 -1.03 -26.71
C ALA A 43 8.04 -1.88 -26.92
N GLU A 44 8.93 -1.48 -27.82
CA GLU A 44 10.22 -2.14 -28.05
C GLU A 44 11.11 -2.12 -26.80
N THR A 45 11.21 -0.97 -26.12
CA THR A 45 12.00 -0.85 -24.88
C THR A 45 11.42 -1.76 -23.79
N VAL A 46 10.10 -1.73 -23.61
CA VAL A 46 9.42 -2.59 -22.62
C VAL A 46 9.62 -4.08 -22.94
N TYR A 47 9.48 -4.46 -24.20
CA TYR A 47 9.71 -5.83 -24.66
C TYR A 47 11.13 -6.29 -24.37
N LYS A 48 12.15 -5.51 -24.75
CA LYS A 48 13.55 -5.82 -24.47
C LYS A 48 13.84 -5.98 -22.98
N LEU A 49 13.33 -5.08 -22.16
CA LEU A 49 13.49 -5.16 -20.72
C LEU A 49 12.76 -6.38 -20.13
N SER A 50 11.54 -6.67 -20.57
CA SER A 50 10.76 -7.81 -20.07
C SER A 50 11.48 -9.14 -20.34
N LYS A 51 12.07 -9.29 -21.53
CA LYS A 51 12.87 -10.47 -21.87
C LYS A 51 14.14 -10.59 -21.03
N ALA A 52 14.84 -9.46 -20.80
CA ALA A 52 16.06 -9.46 -20.00
C ALA A 52 15.82 -9.83 -18.52
N VAL A 53 14.62 -9.53 -18.00
CA VAL A 53 14.25 -9.89 -16.63
C VAL A 53 13.35 -11.14 -16.53
N ASP A 54 13.13 -11.84 -17.63
CA ASP A 54 12.33 -13.07 -17.69
C ASP A 54 10.90 -12.87 -17.11
N LEU A 55 10.23 -11.83 -17.60
CA LEU A 55 8.84 -11.54 -17.28
C LEU A 55 8.05 -11.28 -18.58
N SER A 56 6.72 -11.36 -18.52
CA SER A 56 5.88 -10.84 -19.59
C SER A 56 5.84 -9.30 -19.54
N MET A 57 5.54 -8.64 -20.66
CA MET A 57 5.39 -7.18 -20.69
C MET A 57 4.28 -6.72 -19.73
N GLU A 58 3.18 -7.46 -19.65
CA GLU A 58 2.05 -7.19 -18.75
C GLU A 58 2.49 -7.28 -17.29
N ALA A 59 3.25 -8.31 -16.92
CA ALA A 59 3.76 -8.46 -15.56
C ALA A 59 4.73 -7.33 -15.18
N LEU A 60 5.56 -6.89 -16.13
CA LEU A 60 6.49 -5.78 -15.95
C LEU A 60 5.78 -4.43 -15.85
N LEU A 61 4.72 -4.22 -16.62
CA LEU A 61 3.95 -2.99 -16.66
C LEU A 61 2.85 -2.89 -15.60
N SER A 62 2.34 -4.02 -15.11
CA SER A 62 1.23 -4.06 -14.15
C SER A 62 1.38 -3.08 -12.98
N PRO A 63 2.56 -2.90 -12.34
CA PRO A 63 2.71 -1.95 -11.23
C PRO A 63 2.48 -0.48 -11.62
N TYR A 64 2.68 -0.14 -12.90
CA TYR A 64 2.54 1.22 -13.42
C TYR A 64 1.09 1.56 -13.79
N PHE A 65 0.29 0.55 -14.11
CA PHE A 65 -1.13 0.71 -14.42
C PHE A 65 -2.07 0.55 -13.22
N GLN A 66 -1.55 0.16 -12.06
CA GLN A 66 -2.35 0.12 -10.85
C GLN A 66 -2.77 1.54 -10.46
N LYS A 67 -3.98 1.92 -10.87
CA LYS A 67 -4.59 3.19 -10.43
C LYS A 67 -4.86 3.13 -8.93
N ARG A 68 -4.52 4.19 -8.22
CA ARG A 68 -4.94 4.37 -6.84
C ARG A 68 -6.45 4.49 -6.80
N ILE A 69 -7.09 3.56 -6.11
CA ILE A 69 -8.54 3.60 -5.85
C ILE A 69 -8.83 4.60 -4.73
N SER A 70 -10.09 4.98 -4.53
CA SER A 70 -10.45 5.81 -3.39
C SER A 70 -10.10 5.12 -2.07
N PHE A 71 -9.79 5.90 -1.04
CA PHE A 71 -9.45 5.35 0.26
C PHE A 71 -10.59 4.51 0.86
N GLU A 72 -11.84 4.92 0.66
CA GLU A 72 -13.02 4.17 1.11
C GLU A 72 -13.14 2.80 0.42
N LEU A 73 -12.93 2.76 -0.90
CA LEU A 73 -12.91 1.48 -1.63
C LEU A 73 -11.75 0.59 -1.18
N TYR A 74 -10.59 1.19 -0.89
CA TYR A 74 -9.45 0.45 -0.34
C TYR A 74 -9.79 -0.18 1.02
N LYS A 75 -10.39 0.60 1.93
CA LYS A 75 -10.86 0.11 3.24
C LYS A 75 -11.83 -1.06 3.07
N SER A 76 -12.85 -0.89 2.24
CA SER A 76 -13.82 -1.94 1.94
C SER A 76 -13.13 -3.23 1.47
N ASN A 77 -12.20 -3.14 0.52
CA ASN A 77 -11.45 -4.29 0.02
C ASN A 77 -10.62 -4.97 1.11
N VAL A 78 -9.99 -4.19 2.01
CA VAL A 78 -9.22 -4.74 3.14
C VAL A 78 -10.13 -5.50 4.10
N CYS A 79 -11.30 -4.94 4.43
CA CYS A 79 -12.27 -5.58 5.31
C CYS A 79 -12.88 -6.85 4.67
N HIS A 80 -13.21 -6.83 3.38
CA HIS A 80 -13.64 -8.03 2.65
C HIS A 80 -12.58 -9.13 2.67
N ARG A 81 -11.33 -8.76 2.37
CA ARG A 81 -10.20 -9.71 2.44
C ARG A 81 -10.04 -10.30 3.83
N LEU A 82 -10.19 -9.48 4.89
CA LEU A 82 -10.17 -9.96 6.27
C LEU A 82 -11.29 -10.98 6.53
N LYS A 83 -12.50 -10.68 6.08
CA LYS A 83 -13.67 -11.56 6.24
C LYS A 83 -13.48 -12.91 5.53
N GLU A 84 -12.90 -12.89 4.33
CA GLU A 84 -12.62 -14.11 3.54
C GLU A 84 -11.51 -14.97 4.11
N LEU A 85 -10.41 -14.36 4.56
CA LEU A 85 -9.22 -15.09 5.01
C LEU A 85 -9.28 -15.48 6.49
N GLY A 86 -9.97 -14.68 7.30
CA GLY A 86 -9.85 -14.71 8.75
C GLY A 86 -8.54 -14.08 9.24
N ASP A 87 -8.49 -13.77 10.54
CA ASP A 87 -7.45 -12.95 11.15
C ASP A 87 -6.03 -13.48 10.90
N ILE A 88 -5.78 -14.74 11.21
CA ILE A 88 -4.42 -15.31 11.17
C ILE A 88 -3.87 -15.36 9.74
N LYS A 89 -4.68 -15.81 8.80
CA LYS A 89 -4.26 -15.90 7.40
C LYS A 89 -4.05 -14.51 6.79
N PHE A 90 -4.90 -13.54 7.14
CA PHE A 90 -4.74 -12.14 6.75
C PHE A 90 -3.41 -11.56 7.23
N ILE A 91 -3.06 -11.78 8.53
CA ILE A 91 -1.77 -11.37 9.11
C ILE A 91 -0.62 -11.99 8.32
N MET A 92 -0.64 -13.32 8.14
CA MET A 92 0.43 -14.05 7.45
C MET A 92 0.64 -13.55 6.00
N GLU A 93 -0.43 -13.37 5.24
CA GLU A 93 -0.35 -12.90 3.87
C GLU A 93 0.14 -11.46 3.77
N THR A 94 -0.34 -10.57 4.65
CA THR A 94 0.09 -9.17 4.69
C THR A 94 1.57 -9.05 4.98
N LEU A 95 2.09 -9.84 5.93
CA LEU A 95 3.51 -9.89 6.26
C LEU A 95 4.34 -10.49 5.13
N LYS A 96 3.91 -11.62 4.56
CA LYS A 96 4.61 -12.31 3.47
C LYS A 96 4.73 -11.43 2.22
N ASN A 97 3.66 -10.74 1.88
CA ASN A 97 3.62 -9.89 0.69
C ASN A 97 4.28 -8.52 0.90
N ASP A 98 4.54 -8.12 2.13
CA ASP A 98 5.06 -6.79 2.48
C ASP A 98 4.21 -5.63 1.91
N ASP A 99 2.90 -5.80 1.93
CA ASP A 99 1.97 -4.88 1.29
C ASP A 99 2.04 -3.46 1.89
N ILE A 100 2.29 -3.35 3.21
CA ILE A 100 2.43 -2.08 3.93
C ILE A 100 3.58 -1.24 3.36
N ASN A 101 4.78 -1.81 3.22
CA ASN A 101 5.92 -1.09 2.67
C ASN A 101 5.77 -0.78 1.18
N LYS A 102 5.10 -1.67 0.42
CA LYS A 102 4.81 -1.42 -0.99
C LYS A 102 3.92 -0.18 -1.17
N LEU A 103 2.88 -0.06 -0.36
CA LEU A 103 2.01 1.12 -0.36
C LEU A 103 2.77 2.37 0.09
N PHE A 104 3.59 2.25 1.13
CA PHE A 104 4.39 3.35 1.66
C PHE A 104 5.39 3.90 0.62
N LYS A 105 6.13 3.03 -0.05
CA LYS A 105 7.07 3.39 -1.14
C LYS A 105 6.37 4.12 -2.30
N ARG A 106 5.07 3.81 -2.54
CA ARG A 106 4.23 4.51 -3.53
C ARG A 106 3.69 5.85 -3.03
N LYS A 107 4.02 6.26 -1.81
CA LYS A 107 3.48 7.44 -1.14
C LYS A 107 1.95 7.38 -0.94
N TRP A 108 1.39 6.19 -0.88
CA TRP A 108 0.00 5.94 -0.53
C TRP A 108 -0.11 5.78 0.98
N TYR A 109 0.17 6.88 1.69
CA TYR A 109 0.29 6.87 3.15
C TYR A 109 -1.00 6.49 3.87
N PRO A 110 -2.19 7.00 3.50
CA PRO A 110 -3.44 6.58 4.12
C PRO A 110 -3.66 5.07 4.08
N GLU A 111 -3.47 4.46 2.90
CA GLU A 111 -3.65 3.03 2.69
C GLU A 111 -2.61 2.20 3.44
N SER A 112 -1.35 2.65 3.43
CA SER A 112 -0.26 1.99 4.14
C SER A 112 -0.49 2.00 5.65
N LEU A 113 -0.83 3.15 6.23
CA LEU A 113 -1.05 3.31 7.66
C LEU A 113 -2.36 2.64 8.12
N TYR A 114 -3.40 2.62 7.28
CA TYR A 114 -4.61 1.84 7.53
C TYR A 114 -4.32 0.34 7.61
N LEU A 115 -3.55 -0.20 6.66
CA LEU A 115 -3.19 -1.61 6.65
C LEU A 115 -2.28 -1.98 7.83
N LEU A 116 -1.38 -1.08 8.25
CA LEU A 116 -0.57 -1.26 9.45
C LEU A 116 -1.42 -1.26 10.71
N ALA A 117 -2.35 -0.32 10.84
CA ALA A 117 -3.30 -0.27 11.96
C ALA A 117 -4.15 -1.55 12.04
N MET A 118 -4.65 -2.03 10.89
CA MET A 118 -5.38 -3.30 10.80
C MET A 118 -4.51 -4.48 11.29
N LEU A 119 -3.26 -4.57 10.83
CA LEU A 119 -2.33 -5.61 11.24
C LEU A 119 -2.09 -5.58 12.76
N ASP A 120 -1.83 -4.39 13.33
CA ASP A 120 -1.57 -4.22 14.76
C ASP A 120 -2.83 -4.53 15.60
N TYR A 121 -4.01 -4.09 15.16
CA TYR A 121 -5.29 -4.42 15.78
C TYR A 121 -5.54 -5.93 15.83
N LEU A 122 -5.41 -6.61 14.69
CA LEU A 122 -5.60 -8.06 14.62
C LEU A 122 -4.55 -8.81 15.44
N SER A 123 -3.31 -8.33 15.48
CA SER A 123 -2.25 -8.90 16.30
C SER A 123 -2.61 -8.83 17.80
N ARG A 124 -3.14 -7.69 18.26
CA ARG A 124 -3.60 -7.52 19.64
C ARG A 124 -4.78 -8.45 19.98
N GLU A 125 -5.80 -8.49 19.11
CA GLU A 125 -6.98 -9.33 19.31
C GLU A 125 -6.61 -10.83 19.41
N ASN A 126 -5.61 -11.27 18.65
CA ASN A 126 -5.17 -12.65 18.59
C ASN A 126 -3.94 -12.93 19.51
N LYS A 127 -3.51 -11.97 20.34
CA LYS A 127 -2.35 -12.09 21.23
C LYS A 127 -1.05 -12.45 20.49
N ILE A 128 -0.89 -11.95 19.27
CA ILE A 128 0.31 -12.14 18.44
C ILE A 128 1.24 -10.94 18.67
N PRO A 129 2.55 -11.16 18.87
CA PRO A 129 3.51 -10.06 18.98
C PRO A 129 3.50 -9.15 17.75
N LEU A 130 3.66 -7.85 17.96
CA LEU A 130 3.75 -6.88 16.88
C LEU A 130 5.01 -7.12 16.01
N CYS A 131 4.87 -7.03 14.72
CA CYS A 131 5.99 -7.16 13.79
C CYS A 131 6.93 -5.96 13.89
N THR A 132 8.17 -6.17 14.33
CA THR A 132 9.19 -5.11 14.54
C THR A 132 9.61 -4.41 13.25
N LYS A 133 9.44 -5.05 12.10
CA LYS A 133 9.76 -4.49 10.78
C LYS A 133 9.08 -3.13 10.51
N TYR A 134 7.89 -2.91 11.06
CA TYR A 134 7.10 -1.70 10.83
C TYR A 134 7.20 -0.67 11.97
N GLU A 135 8.12 -0.86 12.92
CA GLU A 135 8.29 0.06 14.05
C GLU A 135 8.46 1.53 13.63
N PRO A 136 9.27 1.85 12.58
CA PRO A 136 9.40 3.23 12.14
C PRO A 136 8.09 3.86 11.63
N LEU A 137 7.17 3.05 11.09
CA LEU A 137 5.89 3.52 10.56
C LEU A 137 4.84 3.76 11.65
N ARG A 138 4.97 3.10 12.81
CA ARG A 138 4.00 3.23 13.92
C ARG A 138 3.99 4.62 14.56
N SER A 139 5.07 5.37 14.46
CA SER A 139 5.15 6.75 14.93
C SER A 139 4.56 7.78 13.95
N MET A 140 4.27 7.36 12.72
CA MET A 140 3.78 8.25 11.67
C MET A 140 2.28 8.55 11.84
N LYS A 141 1.93 9.82 11.55
CA LYS A 141 0.54 10.30 11.55
C LYS A 141 0.25 11.00 10.24
N LEU A 142 -0.97 10.87 9.76
CA LEU A 142 -1.47 11.69 8.67
C LEU A 142 -1.61 13.14 9.14
N GLN A 143 -1.41 14.09 8.23
CA GLN A 143 -1.53 15.53 8.53
C GLN A 143 -2.97 15.88 8.93
N GLU A 144 -3.94 15.28 8.25
CA GLU A 144 -5.37 15.46 8.53
C GLU A 144 -5.98 14.17 9.07
N THR A 145 -6.96 14.31 9.95
CA THR A 145 -7.71 13.17 10.46
C THR A 145 -8.68 12.69 9.39
N LEU A 146 -8.58 11.41 9.03
CA LEU A 146 -9.52 10.76 8.14
C LEU A 146 -10.70 10.20 8.93
N TYR A 147 -11.89 10.65 8.57
CA TYR A 147 -13.16 10.18 9.11
C TYR A 147 -13.89 9.33 8.06
N PRO A 148 -14.65 8.31 8.47
CA PRO A 148 -15.59 7.64 7.57
C PRO A 148 -16.56 8.64 6.92
N THR A 149 -16.92 8.39 5.65
CA THR A 149 -17.81 9.27 4.89
C THR A 149 -19.16 9.45 5.59
N SER A 150 -19.68 8.41 6.24
CA SER A 150 -20.91 8.47 7.04
C SER A 150 -20.83 9.47 8.19
N VAL A 151 -19.69 9.51 8.88
CA VAL A 151 -19.43 10.48 9.98
C VAL A 151 -19.37 11.90 9.46
N LEU A 152 -18.72 12.11 8.32
CA LEU A 152 -18.67 13.42 7.67
C LEU A 152 -20.08 13.90 7.27
N ALA A 153 -20.87 13.01 6.67
CA ALA A 153 -22.25 13.30 6.30
C ALA A 153 -23.11 13.66 7.52
N MET A 154 -23.03 12.86 8.61
CA MET A 154 -23.74 13.15 9.86
C MET A 154 -23.33 14.50 10.47
N ALA A 155 -22.02 14.78 10.52
CA ALA A 155 -21.53 16.05 11.07
C ALA A 155 -21.99 17.26 10.25
N MET A 156 -22.09 17.14 8.93
CA MET A 156 -22.63 18.19 8.05
C MET A 156 -24.12 18.37 8.24
N THR A 157 -24.89 17.29 8.32
CA THR A 157 -26.35 17.32 8.47
C THR A 157 -26.77 17.91 9.83
N CYS A 158 -26.12 17.47 10.90
CA CYS A 158 -26.44 17.89 12.25
C CYS A 158 -25.73 19.20 12.67
N LYS A 159 -24.86 19.75 11.80
CA LYS A 159 -24.03 20.96 12.09
C LYS A 159 -23.33 20.88 13.46
N SER A 160 -22.93 19.68 13.89
CA SER A 160 -22.36 19.43 15.22
C SER A 160 -20.93 18.91 15.12
N ALA A 161 -19.99 19.71 15.65
CA ALA A 161 -18.60 19.28 15.80
C ALA A 161 -18.43 18.16 16.85
N LYS A 162 -19.40 18.05 17.80
CA LYS A 162 -19.39 17.06 18.87
C LYS A 162 -19.45 15.63 18.33
N ILE A 163 -20.17 15.39 17.24
CA ILE A 163 -20.28 14.07 16.59
C ILE A 163 -18.90 13.52 16.21
N LYS A 164 -18.04 14.37 15.64
CA LYS A 164 -16.67 13.97 15.28
C LYS A 164 -15.82 13.60 16.49
N ALA A 165 -15.98 14.35 17.60
CA ALA A 165 -15.26 14.09 18.83
C ALA A 165 -15.71 12.76 19.47
N ASP A 166 -17.02 12.56 19.63
CA ASP A 166 -17.60 11.37 20.24
C ASP A 166 -17.21 10.08 19.47
N ILE A 167 -17.22 10.12 18.13
CA ILE A 167 -16.86 8.98 17.30
C ILE A 167 -15.34 8.74 17.33
N ARG A 168 -14.54 9.80 17.39
CA ARG A 168 -13.08 9.67 17.54
C ARG A 168 -12.71 9.02 18.86
N ASP A 169 -13.39 9.36 19.95
CA ASP A 169 -13.11 8.79 21.28
C ASP A 169 -13.45 7.30 21.36
N GLN A 170 -14.35 6.83 20.49
CA GLN A 170 -14.71 5.40 20.35
C GLN A 170 -13.86 4.66 19.32
N SER A 171 -12.92 5.34 18.68
CA SER A 171 -12.12 4.75 17.61
C SER A 171 -11.13 3.71 18.13
N ILE A 172 -10.89 2.69 17.33
CA ILE A 172 -9.87 1.67 17.59
C ILE A 172 -8.51 2.35 17.72
N PRO A 173 -7.77 2.15 18.84
CA PRO A 173 -6.55 2.91 19.15
C PRO A 173 -5.45 2.81 18.09
N GLU A 174 -5.33 1.66 17.43
CA GLU A 174 -4.33 1.43 16.40
C GLU A 174 -4.54 2.32 15.18
N PHE A 175 -5.78 2.55 14.77
CA PHE A 175 -6.12 3.46 13.68
C PHE A 175 -5.97 4.92 14.11
N LEU A 176 -6.46 5.25 15.31
CA LEU A 176 -6.39 6.61 15.82
C LEU A 176 -4.95 7.10 15.98
N ARG A 177 -4.01 6.20 16.29
CA ARG A 177 -2.56 6.48 16.32
C ARG A 177 -2.08 7.19 15.05
N HIS A 178 -2.65 6.84 13.92
CA HIS A 178 -2.30 7.38 12.60
C HIS A 178 -3.21 8.51 12.11
N ASN A 179 -4.07 9.07 12.96
CA ASN A 179 -5.13 10.02 12.59
C ASN A 179 -6.17 9.43 11.62
N ILE A 180 -6.51 8.16 11.79
CA ILE A 180 -7.59 7.49 11.06
C ILE A 180 -8.66 7.12 12.09
N VAL A 181 -9.89 7.55 11.87
CA VAL A 181 -11.03 7.19 12.71
C VAL A 181 -11.68 5.95 12.14
N GLU A 182 -11.66 4.85 12.91
CA GLU A 182 -12.25 3.58 12.54
C GLU A 182 -12.76 2.86 13.79
N ASN A 183 -14.04 2.50 13.78
CA ASN A 183 -14.70 1.92 14.95
C ASN A 183 -15.06 0.46 14.72
N GLU A 184 -15.20 0.04 13.45
CA GLU A 184 -15.65 -1.30 13.09
C GLU A 184 -14.97 -1.75 11.79
N VAL A 185 -14.29 -2.89 11.85
CA VAL A 185 -13.52 -3.44 10.70
C VAL A 185 -14.05 -4.79 10.21
N ARG A 186 -15.01 -5.39 10.93
CA ARG A 186 -15.53 -6.73 10.63
C ARG A 186 -16.89 -6.70 9.92
N ASN A 187 -17.69 -5.66 10.15
CA ASN A 187 -18.98 -5.48 9.51
C ASN A 187 -18.81 -4.76 8.19
N VAL A 188 -18.62 -5.52 7.14
CA VAL A 188 -18.65 -5.02 5.77
C VAL A 188 -20.09 -5.14 5.27
N ILE A 189 -20.73 -4.01 5.03
CA ILE A 189 -22.04 -3.91 4.38
C ILE A 189 -21.84 -4.04 2.87
#